data_6344e7ed343c38d5d7066fb1d2c344f3
#
_entry.id   6344e7ed343c38d5d7066fb1d2c344f3
#
_cell.length_a   1.000
_cell.length_b   1.000
_cell.length_c   1.000
_cell.angle_alpha   90.00
_cell.angle_beta   90.00
_cell.angle_gamma   90.00
#
_symmetry.space_group_name_H-M   'P 1'
#
loop_
_entity.id
_entity.type
_entity.pdbx_description
1 polymer ?
#
loop_
_entity_poly.entity_id
_entity_poly.type
_entity_poly.pdbx_seq_one_letter_code
_entity_poly.pdbx_strand_id
1 'polypeptide(L)'
;MRRTLDMLRGRFDRILIDMPPVAPLADVAVASTLADGVLMIVRAGVTPKPAIESALSNLDTSKVLGLVLNDAGAARTPDGYGGYGYVAG
;
A
#
# COMPACT_ATOMS: atom_id res chain seq x y z
N MET A 1 -9.93 -14.62 -6.78
CA MET A 1 -10.05 -13.27 -6.18
C MET A 1 -11.28 -12.51 -6.66
N ARG A 2 -11.55 -12.49 -7.95
CA ARG A 2 -12.72 -11.75 -8.46
C ARG A 2 -14.04 -12.19 -7.82
N ARG A 3 -14.30 -13.50 -7.74
CA ARG A 3 -15.52 -13.99 -7.11
C ARG A 3 -15.64 -13.56 -5.67
N THR A 4 -14.54 -13.63 -4.93
CA THR A 4 -14.52 -13.23 -3.52
C THR A 4 -14.85 -11.75 -3.38
N LEU A 5 -14.27 -10.92 -4.24
CA LEU A 5 -14.54 -9.48 -4.22
C LEU A 5 -15.99 -9.17 -4.57
N ASP A 6 -16.54 -9.84 -5.58
CA ASP A 6 -17.92 -9.62 -5.97
C ASP A 6 -18.88 -9.97 -4.84
N MET A 7 -18.58 -11.05 -4.11
CA MET A 7 -19.38 -11.44 -2.97
C MET A 7 -19.28 -10.41 -1.84
N LEU A 8 -18.06 -9.93 -1.55
CA LEU A 8 -17.83 -8.97 -0.48
C LEU A 8 -18.40 -7.59 -0.79
N ARG A 9 -18.42 -7.20 -2.05
CA ARG A 9 -18.99 -5.90 -2.45
C ARG A 9 -20.45 -5.77 -2.10
N GLY A 10 -21.16 -6.88 -2.05
CA GLY A 10 -22.56 -6.87 -1.64
C GLY A 10 -22.75 -6.76 -0.13
N ARG A 11 -21.68 -6.92 0.65
CA ARG A 11 -21.77 -6.97 2.10
C ARG A 11 -21.10 -5.82 2.81
N PHE A 12 -20.08 -5.24 2.20
CA PHE A 12 -19.24 -4.24 2.86
C PHE A 12 -19.11 -2.99 2.01
N ASP A 13 -19.07 -1.86 2.68
CA ASP A 13 -18.89 -0.56 2.02
C ASP A 13 -17.45 -0.36 1.57
N ARG A 14 -16.50 -0.93 2.31
CA ARG A 14 -15.09 -0.82 2.01
C ARG A 14 -14.41 -2.17 2.20
N ILE A 15 -13.50 -2.46 1.28
CA ILE A 15 -12.73 -3.69 1.31
C ILE A 15 -11.27 -3.34 1.15
N LEU A 16 -10.45 -3.79 2.10
CA LEU A 16 -9.01 -3.61 2.01
C LEU A 16 -8.37 -4.94 1.64
N ILE A 17 -7.55 -4.91 0.59
CA ILE A 17 -6.79 -6.07 0.16
C ILE A 17 -5.36 -5.87 0.61
N ASP A 18 -4.92 -6.71 1.53
CA ASP A 18 -3.55 -6.67 2.03
C ASP A 18 -2.68 -7.59 1.21
N MET A 19 -1.68 -7.02 0.54
CA MET A 19 -0.76 -7.78 -0.29
C MET A 19 0.57 -7.94 0.43
N PRO A 20 1.11 -9.16 0.52
CA PRO A 20 2.38 -9.37 1.18
C PRO A 20 3.52 -8.73 0.39
N PRO A 21 4.59 -8.27 1.08
CA PRO A 21 5.70 -7.59 0.41
C PRO A 21 6.46 -8.48 -0.57
N VAL A 22 6.33 -9.79 -0.44
CA VAL A 22 6.99 -10.75 -1.32
C VAL A 22 6.08 -11.21 -2.45
N ALA A 23 4.91 -10.60 -2.61
CA ALA A 23 4.00 -11.00 -3.68
C ALA A 23 4.63 -10.74 -5.05
N PRO A 24 4.48 -11.66 -6.01
CA PRO A 24 4.95 -11.41 -7.37
C PRO A 24 4.28 -10.19 -7.97
N LEU A 25 5.01 -9.47 -8.81
CA LEU A 25 4.46 -8.27 -9.48
C LEU A 25 3.21 -8.59 -10.29
N ALA A 26 3.16 -9.77 -10.88
CA ALA A 26 1.98 -10.17 -11.66
C ALA A 26 0.73 -10.24 -10.78
N ASP A 27 0.86 -10.76 -9.56
CA ASP A 27 -0.27 -10.85 -8.64
C ASP A 27 -0.72 -9.47 -8.18
N VAL A 28 0.23 -8.59 -7.92
CA VAL A 28 -0.05 -7.21 -7.53
C VAL A 28 -0.77 -6.49 -8.66
N ALA A 29 -0.32 -6.68 -9.90
CA ALA A 29 -0.95 -6.06 -11.06
C ALA A 29 -2.41 -6.53 -11.21
N VAL A 30 -2.65 -7.82 -11.05
CA VAL A 30 -4.01 -8.37 -11.13
C VAL A 30 -4.88 -7.79 -10.02
N ALA A 31 -4.39 -7.78 -8.79
CA ALA A 31 -5.15 -7.23 -7.67
C ALA A 31 -5.47 -5.76 -7.89
N SER A 32 -4.53 -4.99 -8.43
CA SER A 32 -4.75 -3.56 -8.67
C SER A 32 -5.82 -3.32 -9.74
N THR A 33 -5.96 -4.21 -10.72
CA THR A 33 -7.01 -4.05 -11.73
C THR A 33 -8.40 -4.29 -11.13
N LEU A 34 -8.49 -5.09 -10.10
CA LEU A 34 -9.75 -5.38 -9.44
C LEU A 34 -10.11 -4.36 -8.37
N ALA A 35 -9.16 -3.61 -7.88
CA ALA A 35 -9.36 -2.60 -6.85
C ALA A 35 -9.77 -1.28 -7.47
N ASP A 36 -10.43 -0.45 -6.67
CA ASP A 36 -10.80 0.90 -7.10
C ASP A 36 -9.65 1.88 -6.90
N GLY A 37 -8.74 1.57 -5.99
CA GLY A 37 -7.57 2.40 -5.73
C GLY A 37 -6.47 1.60 -5.06
N VAL A 38 -5.27 2.14 -5.07
CA VAL A 38 -4.09 1.50 -4.51
C VAL A 38 -3.39 2.48 -3.59
N LEU A 39 -3.05 2.01 -2.39
CA LEU A 39 -2.16 2.74 -1.49
C LEU A 39 -0.84 1.99 -1.46
N MET A 40 0.24 2.68 -1.73
CA MET A 40 1.57 2.09 -1.68
C MET A 40 2.21 2.40 -0.34
N ILE A 41 2.66 1.37 0.35
CA ILE A 41 3.30 1.51 1.65
C ILE A 41 4.81 1.47 1.45
N VAL A 42 5.49 2.49 1.93
CA VAL A 42 6.94 2.62 1.82
C VAL A 42 7.50 2.69 3.23
N ARG A 43 8.56 1.93 3.50
CA ARG A 43 9.23 1.97 4.79
C ARG A 43 10.36 2.99 4.75
N ALA A 44 10.26 3.98 5.60
CA ALA A 44 11.27 5.03 5.67
C ALA A 44 12.65 4.47 5.99
N GLY A 45 13.65 4.84 5.19
CA GLY A 45 15.02 4.40 5.40
C GLY A 45 15.28 2.95 5.00
N VAL A 46 14.26 2.22 4.56
CA VAL A 46 14.39 0.81 4.20
C VAL A 46 14.09 0.58 2.73
N THR A 47 12.97 1.11 2.23
CA THR A 47 12.57 0.90 0.84
C THR A 47 13.40 1.79 -0.08
N PRO A 48 14.21 1.23 -0.99
CA PRO A 48 15.00 2.03 -1.90
C PRO A 48 14.12 2.74 -2.92
N LYS A 49 14.53 3.92 -3.30
CA LYS A 49 13.79 4.71 -4.28
C LYS A 49 13.58 3.97 -5.61
N PRO A 50 14.60 3.28 -6.16
CA PRO A 50 14.38 2.52 -7.39
C PRO A 50 13.33 1.44 -7.28
N ALA A 51 13.17 0.83 -6.10
CA ALA A 51 12.14 -0.17 -5.87
C ALA A 51 10.75 0.46 -5.95
N ILE A 52 10.59 1.67 -5.42
CA ILE A 52 9.34 2.40 -5.48
C ILE A 52 9.01 2.73 -6.93
N GLU A 53 9.97 3.23 -7.67
CA GLU A 53 9.78 3.57 -9.08
C GLU A 53 9.42 2.36 -9.92
N SER A 54 10.08 1.25 -9.68
CA SER A 54 9.79 -0.01 -10.37
C SER A 54 8.37 -0.50 -10.07
N ALA A 55 7.97 -0.43 -8.81
CA ALA A 55 6.62 -0.83 -8.43
C ALA A 55 5.56 0.04 -9.10
N LEU A 56 5.77 1.35 -9.10
CA LEU A 56 4.84 2.28 -9.73
C LEU A 56 4.72 2.05 -11.23
N SER A 57 5.81 1.68 -11.89
CA SER A 57 5.78 1.46 -13.34
C SER A 57 4.97 0.23 -13.73
N ASN A 58 4.70 -0.66 -12.79
CA ASN A 58 3.90 -1.86 -13.03
C ASN A 58 2.44 -1.70 -12.64
N LEU A 59 2.06 -0.52 -12.17
CA LEU A 59 0.68 -0.24 -11.77
C LEU A 59 0.09 0.83 -12.67
N ASP A 60 -1.23 0.85 -12.73
CA ASP A 60 -1.95 1.96 -13.35
C ASP A 60 -1.88 3.12 -12.37
N THR A 61 -1.07 4.11 -12.69
CA THR A 61 -0.83 5.24 -11.77
C THR A 61 -2.09 6.07 -11.55
N SER A 62 -3.06 6.00 -12.43
CA SER A 62 -4.33 6.69 -12.23
C SER A 62 -5.11 6.13 -11.05
N LYS A 63 -4.82 4.91 -10.64
CA LYS A 63 -5.44 4.28 -9.48
C LYS A 63 -4.66 4.48 -8.20
N VAL A 64 -3.44 4.96 -8.26
CA VAL A 64 -2.61 5.15 -7.07
C VAL A 64 -3.10 6.38 -6.32
N LEU A 65 -3.64 6.16 -5.14
CA LEU A 65 -4.18 7.22 -4.31
C LEU A 65 -3.09 8.00 -3.59
N GLY A 66 -1.98 7.36 -3.30
CA GLY A 66 -0.87 7.99 -2.62
C GLY A 66 0.11 6.98 -2.06
N LEU A 67 1.13 7.52 -1.42
CA LEU A 67 2.14 6.74 -0.71
C LEU A 67 1.97 6.95 0.77
N VAL A 68 2.15 5.88 1.55
CA VAL A 68 2.15 5.95 3.00
C VAL A 68 3.56 5.66 3.47
N LEU A 69 4.16 6.60 4.18
CA LEU A 69 5.51 6.45 4.70
C LEU A 69 5.41 5.85 6.09
N ASN A 70 5.77 4.59 6.19
CA ASN A 70 5.69 3.84 7.43
C ASN A 70 7.04 3.87 8.16
N ASP A 71 7.01 3.74 9.47
CA ASP A 71 8.20 3.73 10.34
C ASP A 71 9.01 5.03 10.33
N ALA A 72 8.48 6.10 9.76
CA ALA A 72 9.21 7.36 9.66
C ALA A 72 9.42 8.02 11.02
N GLY A 73 8.39 8.01 11.85
CA GLY A 73 8.47 8.64 13.16
C GLY A 73 9.38 7.91 14.10
N ALA A 74 9.34 6.60 14.08
CA ALA A 74 10.15 5.78 14.97
C ALA A 74 11.63 5.98 14.74
N ALA A 75 12.04 6.28 13.52
CA ALA A 75 13.43 6.48 13.19
C ALA A 75 13.94 7.86 13.54
N ARG A 76 13.06 8.80 13.87
CA ARG A 76 13.48 10.17 13.99
C ARG A 76 13.35 10.77 15.34
N THR A 77 12.40 10.36 16.11
CA THR A 77 12.05 11.04 17.33
C THR A 77 12.77 10.43 18.52
N PRO A 78 13.65 11.16 19.15
CA PRO A 78 14.32 10.65 20.36
C PRO A 78 13.36 10.34 21.48
N ASP A 79 12.27 11.07 21.58
CA ASP A 79 11.29 10.81 22.61
C ASP A 79 10.32 9.70 22.21
N GLY A 80 10.39 9.27 21.00
CA GLY A 80 9.76 8.04 20.56
C GLY A 80 8.28 8.07 20.33
N TYR A 81 7.57 9.06 20.81
CA TYR A 81 6.15 8.96 20.62
C TYR A 81 5.63 9.81 19.50
N GLY A 82 6.45 10.62 18.98
CA GLY A 82 6.06 11.39 17.82
C GLY A 82 5.65 10.51 16.67
N GLY A 83 6.10 9.29 16.66
CA GLY A 83 5.78 8.36 15.59
C GLY A 83 4.35 7.91 15.57
N TYR A 84 3.65 8.06 16.65
CA TYR A 84 2.33 7.59 16.59
C TYR A 84 1.49 8.38 15.72
N GLY A 85 1.92 9.41 15.76
CA GLY A 85 1.08 10.08 15.00
C GLY A 85 0.76 9.42 13.79
N TYR A 86 0.78 8.87 13.88
CA TYR A 86 0.64 8.44 12.99
C TYR A 86 0.20 8.77 12.24
N VAL A 87 0.48 9.13 12.75
CA VAL A 87 0.32 9.40 12.28
C VAL A 87 0.15 9.24 11.20
N ALA A 88 0.17 9.11 11.33
CA ALA A 88 0.14 8.89 10.44
C ALA A 88 -0.49 8.75 9.69
N GLY A 89 -0.65 8.86 9.80
CA GLY A 89 -1.19 8.74 9.15
C GLY A 89 -1.45 8.41 8.46
#